data_8294e24604b56e43ae551a26a8038d02
#
_entry.id   8294e24604b56e43ae551a26a8038d02
#
_cell.length_a   1.000
_cell.length_b   1.000
_cell.length_c   1.000
_cell.angle_alpha   90.00
_cell.angle_beta   90.00
_cell.angle_gamma   90.00
#
_symmetry.space_group_name_H-M   'P 1'
#
loop_
_entity.id
_entity.type
_entity.pdbx_description
1 polymer ?
#
loop_
_entity_poly.entity_id
_entity_poly.type
_entity_poly.pdbx_seq_one_letter_code
_entity_poly.pdbx_strand_id
1 'polypeptide(L)'
;MVLKIMKTIRILGGGLSGLTAAINLKRAGVDVEVHERKRFCGKHTNDFQFLENWIFEDDALATLQNLNIKTDFYIKPWYSLEFISPSLNKCLKRSSRPLMYLLKRGPMEDTFDHALQKQAIDAGIPIIFRSKLDADDADFIANGAKEPDYIVTGITFPFDHPDKAITLFDDRLSLGMYSYFIVDDNLGEIASINPADRKDHKARFDLTVKRFEEILNFKVSTITYRFAAPASLSFFKNAKINNQCFIGEAAGFQDCLAGFGMMYALKSGYHAAQSIIRKEDYNRLWQADMLKPMAVSRTNRFLFKRLSNDGYEKLVKMLDSQNSAIVKLLGGDDLQHILRKIYNHSLSYFLRPLVFWKRLTPIYKFILSLVGGGRC
;
A
#
# COMPACT_ATOMS: atom_id res chain seq x y z
N MET A 1 35.30 12.42 -30.76
CA MET A 1 34.47 11.62 -29.84
C MET A 1 33.06 12.16 -29.96
N VAL A 2 32.18 11.49 -30.73
CA VAL A 2 30.78 11.92 -30.91
C VAL A 2 30.05 11.64 -29.59
N LEU A 3 29.70 12.70 -28.87
CA LEU A 3 28.80 12.62 -27.73
C LEU A 3 27.48 11.98 -28.25
N LYS A 4 27.28 10.71 -27.94
CA LYS A 4 25.99 10.05 -28.17
C LYS A 4 24.98 10.77 -27.26
N ILE A 5 24.19 11.68 -27.81
CA ILE A 5 23.09 12.32 -27.09
C ILE A 5 22.22 11.18 -26.59
N MET A 6 22.28 10.90 -25.29
CA MET A 6 21.39 9.93 -24.68
C MET A 6 19.98 10.51 -24.74
N LYS A 7 19.01 9.71 -25.22
CA LYS A 7 17.60 10.12 -25.24
C LYS A 7 17.14 10.47 -23.83
N THR A 8 16.50 11.60 -23.65
CA THR A 8 15.86 11.97 -22.38
C THR A 8 14.75 10.95 -22.05
N ILE A 9 14.77 10.41 -20.85
CA ILE A 9 13.74 9.48 -20.35
C ILE A 9 12.52 10.28 -19.93
N ARG A 10 11.37 9.98 -20.51
CA ARG A 10 10.08 10.63 -20.21
C ARG A 10 9.27 9.78 -19.26
N ILE A 11 8.87 10.35 -18.12
CA ILE A 11 8.07 9.67 -17.10
C ILE A 11 6.68 10.30 -17.06
N LEU A 12 5.63 9.52 -17.33
CA LEU A 12 4.24 9.95 -17.24
C LEU A 12 3.70 9.68 -15.82
N GLY A 13 3.59 10.71 -15.02
CA GLY A 13 3.08 10.70 -13.65
C GLY A 13 4.14 11.03 -12.60
N GLY A 14 3.89 12.08 -11.81
CA GLY A 14 4.72 12.57 -10.71
C GLY A 14 4.36 11.98 -9.35
N GLY A 15 3.87 10.74 -9.29
CA GLY A 15 3.63 10.02 -8.05
C GLY A 15 4.90 9.42 -7.45
N LEU A 16 4.76 8.69 -6.34
CA LEU A 16 5.91 8.11 -5.62
C LEU A 16 6.83 7.29 -6.53
N SER A 17 6.27 6.45 -7.41
CA SER A 17 7.06 5.62 -8.33
C SER A 17 7.79 6.44 -9.39
N GLY A 18 7.10 7.43 -10.00
CA GLY A 18 7.69 8.27 -11.03
C GLY A 18 8.82 9.15 -10.50
N LEU A 19 8.62 9.80 -9.35
CA LEU A 19 9.65 10.64 -8.73
C LEU A 19 10.84 9.80 -8.24
N THR A 20 10.61 8.61 -7.68
CA THR A 20 11.71 7.71 -7.29
C THR A 20 12.54 7.29 -8.50
N ALA A 21 11.90 6.96 -9.61
CA ALA A 21 12.60 6.63 -10.85
C ALA A 21 13.43 7.83 -11.35
N ALA A 22 12.82 9.02 -11.39
CA ALA A 22 13.47 10.24 -11.86
C ALA A 22 14.70 10.61 -11.01
N ILE A 23 14.59 10.58 -9.68
CA ILE A 23 15.67 10.86 -8.75
C ILE A 23 16.87 9.92 -9.01
N ASN A 24 16.60 8.63 -9.16
CA ASN A 24 17.65 7.63 -9.36
C ASN A 24 18.30 7.73 -10.74
N LEU A 25 17.53 8.00 -11.80
CA LEU A 25 18.08 8.26 -13.14
C LEU A 25 18.98 9.50 -13.13
N LYS A 26 18.51 10.60 -12.54
CA LYS A 26 19.27 11.86 -12.47
C LYS A 26 20.59 11.70 -11.72
N ARG A 27 20.56 10.98 -10.58
CA ARG A 27 21.77 10.66 -9.80
C ARG A 27 22.80 9.87 -10.59
N ALA A 28 22.36 9.05 -11.54
CA ALA A 28 23.23 8.28 -12.44
C ALA A 28 23.66 9.06 -13.70
N GLY A 29 23.32 10.35 -13.81
CA GLY A 29 23.66 11.19 -14.95
C GLY A 29 22.81 10.93 -16.20
N VAL A 30 21.64 10.29 -16.05
CA VAL A 30 20.69 10.07 -17.14
C VAL A 30 19.74 11.27 -17.22
N ASP A 31 19.57 11.83 -18.41
CA ASP A 31 18.59 12.89 -18.63
C ASP A 31 17.16 12.37 -18.49
N VAL A 32 16.36 13.06 -17.68
CA VAL A 32 15.01 12.64 -17.33
C VAL A 32 14.09 13.84 -17.16
N GLU A 33 12.85 13.71 -17.57
CA GLU A 33 11.78 14.68 -17.31
C GLU A 33 10.52 13.96 -16.82
N VAL A 34 9.75 14.62 -15.93
CA VAL A 34 8.52 14.10 -15.35
C VAL A 34 7.33 14.93 -15.87
N HIS A 35 6.32 14.26 -16.39
CA HIS A 35 5.09 14.86 -16.87
C HIS A 35 3.96 14.58 -15.91
N GLU A 36 3.51 15.61 -15.19
CA GLU A 36 2.41 15.51 -14.22
C GLU A 36 1.16 16.23 -14.75
N ARG A 37 0.02 15.54 -14.77
CA ARG A 37 -1.26 16.09 -15.26
C ARG A 37 -1.80 17.20 -14.35
N LYS A 38 -1.50 17.16 -13.07
CA LYS A 38 -2.00 18.08 -12.06
C LYS A 38 -1.03 19.23 -11.81
N ARG A 39 -1.30 20.04 -10.76
CA ARG A 39 -0.50 21.21 -10.40
C ARG A 39 0.67 20.88 -9.46
N PHE A 40 0.65 19.70 -8.86
CA PHE A 40 1.67 19.18 -7.97
C PHE A 40 1.68 17.65 -8.03
N CYS A 41 2.77 17.06 -7.60
CA CYS A 41 2.99 15.62 -7.65
C CYS A 41 2.26 14.86 -6.54
N GLY A 42 1.99 13.59 -6.78
CA GLY A 42 1.47 12.69 -5.78
C GLY A 42 0.00 12.89 -5.41
N LYS A 43 -0.31 12.67 -4.14
CA LYS A 43 -1.67 12.82 -3.60
C LYS A 43 -2.09 14.28 -3.50
N HIS A 44 -3.38 14.51 -3.66
CA HIS A 44 -3.99 15.83 -3.57
C HIS A 44 -4.83 16.01 -2.30
N THR A 45 -4.90 14.98 -1.51
CA THR A 45 -5.65 14.90 -0.25
C THR A 45 -4.67 15.01 0.90
N ASN A 46 -5.06 15.71 1.97
CA ASN A 46 -4.31 15.73 3.21
C ASN A 46 -4.87 14.62 4.09
N ASP A 47 -4.20 13.49 4.11
CA ASP A 47 -4.59 12.31 4.86
C ASP A 47 -3.37 11.63 5.46
N PHE A 48 -3.62 10.77 6.44
CA PHE A 48 -2.62 9.87 6.98
C PHE A 48 -2.51 8.61 6.13
N GLN A 49 -1.30 8.08 6.01
CA GLN A 49 -1.09 6.73 5.50
C GLN A 49 0.02 6.04 6.29
N PHE A 50 -0.13 4.74 6.48
CA PHE A 50 0.93 3.93 7.04
C PHE A 50 1.82 3.36 5.94
N LEU A 51 3.13 3.55 6.11
CA LEU A 51 4.16 2.82 5.36
C LEU A 51 4.45 1.53 6.13
N GLU A 52 4.17 0.41 5.52
CA GLU A 52 4.32 -0.91 6.11
C GLU A 52 5.79 -1.30 6.36
N ASN A 53 6.05 -2.02 7.46
CA ASN A 53 7.39 -2.43 7.85
C ASN A 53 7.50 -3.95 8.11
N TRP A 54 6.69 -4.76 7.43
CA TRP A 54 6.67 -6.22 7.58
C TRP A 54 6.70 -7.00 6.26
N ILE A 55 6.41 -6.37 5.12
CA ILE A 55 6.32 -7.05 3.81
C ILE A 55 7.72 -7.43 3.30
N PHE A 56 8.67 -6.52 3.43
CA PHE A 56 10.06 -6.70 3.02
C PHE A 56 10.95 -6.97 4.23
N GLU A 57 12.16 -7.51 4.00
CA GLU A 57 13.07 -7.89 5.08
C GLU A 57 13.68 -6.67 5.79
N ASP A 58 14.11 -5.68 5.00
CA ASP A 58 14.70 -4.46 5.52
C ASP A 58 13.66 -3.57 6.22
N ASP A 59 14.12 -2.79 7.17
CA ASP A 59 13.34 -1.71 7.76
C ASP A 59 12.94 -0.68 6.69
N ALA A 60 11.72 -0.15 6.79
CA ALA A 60 11.19 0.77 5.79
C ALA A 60 12.02 2.05 5.66
N LEU A 61 12.58 2.60 6.76
CA LEU A 61 13.45 3.78 6.70
C LEU A 61 14.78 3.46 6.02
N ALA A 62 15.39 2.31 6.35
CA ALA A 62 16.60 1.84 5.68
C ALA A 62 16.33 1.62 4.18
N THR A 63 15.16 1.08 3.84
CA THR A 63 14.75 0.93 2.44
C THR A 63 14.65 2.29 1.73
N LEU A 64 14.02 3.31 2.34
CA LEU A 64 13.96 4.66 1.75
C LEU A 64 15.37 5.20 1.45
N GLN A 65 16.30 5.04 2.40
CA GLN A 65 17.71 5.46 2.20
C GLN A 65 18.35 4.70 1.02
N ASN A 66 18.17 3.39 0.95
CA ASN A 66 18.71 2.56 -0.15
C ASN A 66 18.10 2.92 -1.51
N LEU A 67 16.88 3.45 -1.53
CA LEU A 67 16.22 3.98 -2.72
C LEU A 67 16.60 5.43 -3.04
N ASN A 68 17.55 6.02 -2.29
CA ASN A 68 17.98 7.42 -2.39
C ASN A 68 16.89 8.44 -2.09
N ILE A 69 15.95 8.12 -1.21
CA ILE A 69 14.88 8.99 -0.76
C ILE A 69 15.24 9.58 0.60
N LYS A 70 15.21 10.90 0.70
CA LYS A 70 15.39 11.62 1.96
C LYS A 70 14.10 11.54 2.78
N THR A 71 14.24 11.61 4.09
CA THR A 71 13.11 11.51 5.04
C THR A 71 12.80 12.89 5.68
N ASP A 72 12.91 13.97 4.89
CA ASP A 72 12.66 15.34 5.32
C ASP A 72 11.14 15.64 5.28
N PHE A 73 10.33 14.82 5.96
CA PHE A 73 8.87 14.92 6.04
C PHE A 73 8.37 14.30 7.36
N TYR A 74 7.09 14.51 7.67
CA TYR A 74 6.49 13.88 8.84
C TYR A 74 6.49 12.36 8.71
N ILE A 75 7.20 11.70 9.62
CA ILE A 75 7.30 10.25 9.71
C ILE A 75 7.40 9.82 11.18
N LYS A 76 6.46 9.00 11.64
CA LYS A 76 6.35 8.59 13.04
C LYS A 76 6.29 7.07 13.15
N PRO A 77 7.20 6.43 13.92
CA PRO A 77 7.15 4.99 14.15
C PRO A 77 5.89 4.60 14.94
N TRP A 78 5.25 3.52 14.51
CA TRP A 78 4.01 3.03 15.10
C TRP A 78 4.15 1.56 15.54
N TYR A 79 3.73 1.27 16.78
CA TYR A 79 4.05 0.00 17.46
C TYR A 79 2.82 -0.84 17.81
N SER A 80 1.61 -0.36 17.58
CA SER A 80 0.41 -1.07 18.01
C SER A 80 -0.75 -0.90 17.03
N LEU A 81 -1.63 -1.91 16.99
CA LEU A 81 -2.86 -1.86 16.21
C LEU A 81 -3.97 -2.56 16.98
N GLU A 82 -5.12 -1.90 17.12
CA GLU A 82 -6.32 -2.46 17.70
C GLU A 82 -7.19 -3.05 16.60
N PHE A 83 -7.55 -4.31 16.70
CA PHE A 83 -8.49 -4.99 15.83
C PHE A 83 -9.84 -5.07 16.50
N ILE A 84 -10.91 -4.75 15.78
CA ILE A 84 -12.28 -4.83 16.26
C ILE A 84 -13.08 -5.71 15.34
N SER A 85 -13.86 -6.64 15.90
CA SER A 85 -14.76 -7.53 15.19
C SER A 85 -16.15 -6.92 14.94
N PRO A 86 -17.01 -7.53 14.11
CA PRO A 86 -18.37 -7.05 13.88
C PRO A 86 -19.22 -6.94 15.15
N SER A 87 -19.01 -7.83 16.14
CA SER A 87 -19.65 -7.78 17.48
C SER A 87 -18.91 -6.95 18.50
N LEU A 88 -17.95 -6.10 18.07
CA LEU A 88 -17.18 -5.20 18.89
C LEU A 88 -16.20 -5.87 19.90
N ASN A 89 -15.85 -7.13 19.70
CA ASN A 89 -14.72 -7.73 20.41
C ASN A 89 -13.45 -7.01 19.99
N LYS A 90 -12.61 -6.65 20.95
CA LYS A 90 -11.39 -5.86 20.74
C LYS A 90 -10.15 -6.70 21.02
N CYS A 91 -9.13 -6.53 20.21
CA CYS A 91 -7.82 -7.13 20.40
C CYS A 91 -6.73 -6.08 20.09
N LEU A 92 -6.03 -5.63 21.13
CA LEU A 92 -4.87 -4.75 20.96
C LEU A 92 -3.61 -5.60 20.82
N LYS A 93 -2.93 -5.49 19.69
CA LYS A 93 -1.63 -6.10 19.46
C LYS A 93 -0.53 -5.05 19.43
N ARG A 94 0.63 -5.43 19.94
CA ARG A 94 1.84 -4.59 20.01
C ARG A 94 2.96 -5.25 19.24
N SER A 95 3.97 -4.46 18.92
CA SER A 95 5.20 -4.90 18.30
C SER A 95 6.39 -4.35 19.07
N SER A 96 7.45 -5.13 19.20
CA SER A 96 8.72 -4.73 19.81
C SER A 96 9.55 -3.79 18.92
N ARG A 97 9.23 -3.76 17.61
CA ARG A 97 9.84 -2.89 16.59
C ARG A 97 8.74 -2.07 15.90
N PRO A 98 9.08 -0.99 15.20
CA PRO A 98 8.09 -0.28 14.41
C PRO A 98 7.34 -1.24 13.49
N LEU A 99 6.03 -1.37 13.73
CA LEU A 99 5.13 -2.16 12.89
C LEU A 99 4.98 -1.50 11.52
N MET A 100 4.85 -0.19 11.53
CA MET A 100 4.69 0.67 10.38
C MET A 100 5.11 2.09 10.74
N TYR A 101 5.19 2.97 9.76
CA TYR A 101 5.48 4.38 9.97
C TYR A 101 4.29 5.21 9.48
N LEU A 102 3.76 6.07 10.35
CA LEU A 102 2.70 7.00 9.98
C LEU A 102 3.31 8.15 9.19
N LEU A 103 2.72 8.45 8.05
CA LEU A 103 3.10 9.53 7.14
C LEU A 103 1.92 10.46 6.93
N LYS A 104 2.20 11.74 6.75
CA LYS A 104 1.26 12.68 6.14
C LYS A 104 1.44 12.64 4.62
N ARG A 105 0.33 12.60 3.90
CA ARG A 105 0.28 12.61 2.44
C ARG A 105 -0.34 13.90 1.94
N GLY A 106 0.01 14.31 0.73
CA GLY A 106 -0.57 15.49 0.10
C GLY A 106 0.45 16.57 -0.28
N PRO A 107 -0.04 17.80 -0.61
CA PRO A 107 0.80 18.88 -1.14
C PRO A 107 1.46 19.77 -0.08
N MET A 108 1.20 19.57 1.21
CA MET A 108 1.73 20.40 2.29
C MET A 108 3.21 20.10 2.57
N GLU A 109 3.95 21.06 3.14
CA GLU A 109 5.41 20.98 3.31
C GLU A 109 5.91 19.78 4.10
N ASP A 110 5.16 19.35 5.11
CA ASP A 110 5.50 18.23 5.98
C ASP A 110 5.08 16.86 5.43
N THR A 111 4.56 16.81 4.20
CA THR A 111 4.06 15.57 3.61
C THR A 111 5.12 14.84 2.77
N PHE A 112 4.95 13.53 2.65
CA PHE A 112 5.84 12.69 1.85
C PHE A 112 5.84 13.07 0.36
N ASP A 113 4.67 13.36 -0.20
CA ASP A 113 4.55 13.73 -1.63
C ASP A 113 5.28 15.03 -1.93
N HIS A 114 5.12 16.05 -1.07
CA HIS A 114 5.81 17.33 -1.21
C HIS A 114 7.34 17.19 -1.07
N ALA A 115 7.81 16.46 -0.06
CA ALA A 115 9.24 16.24 0.16
C ALA A 115 9.89 15.53 -1.03
N LEU A 116 9.22 14.53 -1.60
CA LEU A 116 9.75 13.80 -2.76
C LEU A 116 9.75 14.68 -4.02
N GLN A 117 8.69 15.50 -4.23
CA GLN A 117 8.69 16.51 -5.30
C GLN A 117 9.82 17.52 -5.12
N LYS A 118 10.00 18.04 -3.91
CA LYS A 118 11.09 18.97 -3.60
C LYS A 118 12.45 18.35 -3.86
N GLN A 119 12.68 17.12 -3.44
CA GLN A 119 13.93 16.41 -3.71
C GLN A 119 14.21 16.27 -5.21
N ALA A 120 13.19 16.01 -6.03
CA ALA A 120 13.32 15.94 -7.48
C ALA A 120 13.69 17.33 -8.08
N ILE A 121 13.03 18.39 -7.64
CA ILE A 121 13.30 19.77 -8.07
C ILE A 121 14.72 20.18 -7.68
N ASP A 122 15.12 19.95 -6.44
CA ASP A 122 16.47 20.26 -5.92
C ASP A 122 17.57 19.50 -6.67
N ALA A 123 17.25 18.31 -7.22
CA ALA A 123 18.14 17.55 -8.09
C ALA A 123 18.19 18.08 -9.53
N GLY A 124 17.46 19.15 -9.86
CA GLY A 124 17.40 19.73 -11.20
C GLY A 124 16.63 18.84 -12.21
N ILE A 125 15.60 18.12 -11.76
CA ILE A 125 14.73 17.33 -12.64
C ILE A 125 13.60 18.23 -13.14
N PRO A 126 13.42 18.41 -14.47
CA PRO A 126 12.28 19.11 -15.02
C PRO A 126 10.98 18.36 -14.68
N ILE A 127 10.04 19.06 -14.04
CA ILE A 127 8.66 18.57 -13.79
C ILE A 127 7.72 19.45 -14.57
N ILE A 128 7.10 18.88 -15.60
CA ILE A 128 6.15 19.57 -16.48
C ILE A 128 4.75 19.34 -15.93
N PHE A 129 4.24 20.34 -15.16
CA PHE A 129 2.90 20.29 -14.61
C PHE A 129 1.85 20.59 -15.68
N ARG A 130 0.60 20.12 -15.44
CA ARG A 130 -0.54 20.21 -16.39
C ARG A 130 -0.19 19.64 -17.77
N SER A 131 0.74 18.70 -17.79
CA SER A 131 1.15 18.05 -19.02
C SER A 131 0.05 17.18 -19.61
N LYS A 132 0.03 17.13 -20.95
CA LYS A 132 -0.83 16.27 -21.75
C LYS A 132 -0.02 15.25 -22.53
N LEU A 133 1.14 14.83 -21.99
CA LEU A 133 1.94 13.78 -22.63
C LEU A 133 1.10 12.52 -22.79
N ASP A 134 1.06 11.98 -24.00
CA ASP A 134 0.41 10.71 -24.27
C ASP A 134 1.24 9.54 -23.73
N ALA A 135 0.56 8.46 -23.36
CA ALA A 135 1.23 7.30 -22.81
C ALA A 135 2.23 6.68 -23.80
N ASP A 136 1.93 6.73 -25.09
CA ASP A 136 2.79 6.16 -26.16
C ASP A 136 4.12 6.91 -26.30
N ASP A 137 4.18 8.17 -25.86
CA ASP A 137 5.38 9.01 -25.89
C ASP A 137 6.24 8.90 -24.64
N ALA A 138 5.78 8.19 -23.61
CA ALA A 138 6.49 8.01 -22.36
C ALA A 138 7.33 6.71 -22.35
N ASP A 139 8.49 6.76 -21.71
CA ASP A 139 9.30 5.57 -21.46
C ASP A 139 8.84 4.84 -20.19
N PHE A 140 8.41 5.61 -19.15
CA PHE A 140 7.88 5.06 -17.91
C PHE A 140 6.45 5.55 -17.67
N ILE A 141 5.54 4.62 -17.36
CA ILE A 141 4.13 4.86 -17.09
C ILE A 141 3.89 4.75 -15.57
N ALA A 142 3.67 5.90 -14.91
CA ALA A 142 3.50 6.05 -13.47
C ALA A 142 2.19 6.78 -13.10
N ASN A 143 1.19 6.74 -13.97
CA ASN A 143 -0.03 7.56 -13.88
C ASN A 143 -1.15 6.96 -13.02
N GLY A 144 -0.85 5.95 -12.19
CA GLY A 144 -1.77 5.30 -11.28
C GLY A 144 -2.65 4.24 -11.92
N ALA A 145 -3.62 3.73 -11.16
CA ALA A 145 -4.56 2.71 -11.63
C ALA A 145 -5.51 3.29 -12.68
N LYS A 146 -5.73 2.56 -13.78
CA LYS A 146 -6.74 2.92 -14.79
C LYS A 146 -8.15 2.50 -14.36
N GLU A 147 -8.26 1.30 -13.83
CA GLU A 147 -9.52 0.71 -13.36
C GLU A 147 -9.32 0.26 -11.91
N PRO A 148 -9.90 0.98 -10.92
CA PRO A 148 -9.76 0.60 -9.54
C PRO A 148 -10.64 -0.60 -9.20
N ASP A 149 -10.10 -1.52 -8.38
CA ASP A 149 -10.89 -2.63 -7.80
C ASP A 149 -11.65 -2.17 -6.55
N TYR A 150 -11.12 -1.17 -5.85
CA TYR A 150 -11.66 -0.62 -4.60
C TYR A 150 -11.59 0.90 -4.58
N ILE A 151 -12.51 1.49 -3.80
CA ILE A 151 -12.48 2.91 -3.44
C ILE A 151 -12.32 3.01 -1.92
N VAL A 152 -11.34 3.78 -1.50
CA VAL A 152 -11.17 4.22 -0.12
C VAL A 152 -11.89 5.55 0.03
N THR A 153 -12.88 5.62 0.91
CA THR A 153 -13.61 6.86 1.22
C THR A 153 -13.32 7.24 2.66
N GLY A 154 -12.91 8.49 2.90
CA GLY A 154 -12.54 8.92 4.24
C GLY A 154 -12.75 10.41 4.51
N ILE A 155 -12.60 10.75 5.80
CA ILE A 155 -12.59 12.11 6.33
C ILE A 155 -11.47 12.28 7.34
N THR A 156 -10.95 13.51 7.44
CA THR A 156 -10.14 13.96 8.57
C THR A 156 -10.88 15.04 9.35
N PHE A 157 -10.64 15.10 10.66
CA PHE A 157 -11.32 16.04 11.57
C PHE A 157 -10.48 16.27 12.83
N PRO A 158 -10.62 17.43 13.52
CA PRO A 158 -9.97 17.66 14.80
C PRO A 158 -10.46 16.65 15.84
N PHE A 159 -9.54 16.00 16.53
CA PHE A 159 -9.86 15.00 17.55
C PHE A 159 -8.76 14.93 18.62
N ASP A 160 -9.03 15.56 19.76
CA ASP A 160 -8.13 15.53 20.93
C ASP A 160 -8.25 14.18 21.65
N HIS A 161 -7.37 13.29 21.34
CA HIS A 161 -7.31 11.94 21.87
C HIS A 161 -5.87 11.40 21.74
N PRO A 162 -5.40 10.53 22.66
CA PRO A 162 -4.12 9.84 22.49
C PRO A 162 -4.03 9.09 21.16
N ASP A 163 -2.81 9.05 20.63
CA ASP A 163 -2.51 8.35 19.39
C ASP A 163 -3.09 6.94 19.34
N LYS A 164 -3.79 6.63 18.27
CA LYS A 164 -4.48 5.36 18.11
C LYS A 164 -4.65 4.94 16.67
N ALA A 165 -4.49 3.65 16.41
CA ALA A 165 -4.85 3.04 15.14
C ALA A 165 -5.79 1.86 15.40
N ILE A 166 -6.93 1.86 14.71
CA ILE A 166 -7.96 0.82 14.81
C ILE A 166 -8.25 0.28 13.42
N THR A 167 -8.32 -1.03 13.31
CA THR A 167 -8.85 -1.74 12.15
C THR A 167 -10.16 -2.42 12.54
N LEU A 168 -11.25 -2.06 11.90
CA LEU A 168 -12.58 -2.62 12.14
C LEU A 168 -13.00 -3.50 10.96
N PHE A 169 -13.23 -4.76 11.23
CA PHE A 169 -13.74 -5.73 10.27
C PHE A 169 -15.26 -5.84 10.38
N ASP A 170 -15.99 -5.44 9.35
CA ASP A 170 -17.43 -5.59 9.26
C ASP A 170 -17.87 -5.42 7.79
N ASP A 171 -18.39 -6.47 7.19
CA ASP A 171 -18.84 -6.44 5.79
C ASP A 171 -19.99 -5.45 5.53
N ARG A 172 -20.68 -4.97 6.57
CA ARG A 172 -21.67 -3.90 6.44
C ARG A 172 -21.04 -2.55 6.15
N LEU A 173 -19.79 -2.35 6.58
CA LEU A 173 -19.01 -1.12 6.47
C LEU A 173 -18.03 -1.17 5.30
N SER A 174 -17.30 -2.27 5.20
CA SER A 174 -16.21 -2.48 4.23
C SER A 174 -16.26 -3.92 3.72
N LEU A 175 -16.93 -4.14 2.58
CA LEU A 175 -17.23 -5.48 2.07
C LEU A 175 -15.95 -6.23 1.67
N GLY A 176 -15.64 -7.29 2.43
CA GLY A 176 -14.46 -8.11 2.24
C GLY A 176 -13.14 -7.36 2.44
N MET A 177 -13.16 -6.19 3.09
CA MET A 177 -12.01 -5.36 3.45
C MET A 177 -12.11 -4.95 4.92
N TYR A 178 -11.69 -3.75 5.26
CA TYR A 178 -11.75 -3.19 6.61
C TYR A 178 -12.03 -1.69 6.55
N SER A 179 -12.57 -1.18 7.64
CA SER A 179 -12.57 0.25 7.95
C SER A 179 -11.47 0.55 8.95
N TYR A 180 -10.97 1.76 8.95
CA TYR A 180 -9.94 2.15 9.89
C TYR A 180 -10.19 3.51 10.52
N PHE A 181 -9.62 3.70 11.70
CA PHE A 181 -9.57 4.95 12.43
C PHE A 181 -8.13 5.18 12.91
N ILE A 182 -7.59 6.35 12.59
CA ILE A 182 -6.24 6.77 13.01
C ILE A 182 -6.38 8.08 13.76
N VAL A 183 -5.68 8.21 14.86
CA VAL A 183 -5.52 9.47 15.60
C VAL A 183 -4.04 9.75 15.76
N ASP A 184 -3.64 10.93 15.39
CA ASP A 184 -2.30 11.44 15.57
C ASP A 184 -2.32 12.96 15.63
N ASP A 185 -1.58 13.57 16.57
CA ASP A 185 -1.40 15.02 16.71
C ASP A 185 -2.72 15.80 16.67
N ASN A 186 -3.70 15.37 17.49
CA ASN A 186 -5.05 15.96 17.60
C ASN A 186 -5.86 15.97 16.29
N LEU A 187 -5.49 15.13 15.33
CA LEU A 187 -6.22 14.91 14.10
C LEU A 187 -6.71 13.45 14.06
N GLY A 188 -8.01 13.28 13.83
CA GLY A 188 -8.64 11.99 13.56
C GLY A 188 -8.84 11.75 12.07
N GLU A 189 -8.69 10.51 11.63
CA GLU A 189 -9.03 10.06 10.30
C GLU A 189 -9.88 8.80 10.36
N ILE A 190 -11.03 8.82 9.67
CA ILE A 190 -11.89 7.63 9.47
C ILE A 190 -11.96 7.33 8.00
N ALA A 191 -11.79 6.04 7.63
CA ALA A 191 -12.05 5.60 6.28
C ALA A 191 -12.67 4.20 6.20
N SER A 192 -13.34 3.95 5.07
CA SER A 192 -13.84 2.64 4.67
C SER A 192 -13.37 2.28 3.27
N ILE A 193 -13.13 1.00 3.04
CA ILE A 193 -12.63 0.47 1.76
C ILE A 193 -13.69 -0.45 1.18
N ASN A 194 -14.23 -0.11 0.01
CA ASN A 194 -15.30 -0.87 -0.62
C ASN A 194 -15.00 -1.17 -2.09
N PRO A 195 -15.51 -2.29 -2.66
CA PRO A 195 -15.35 -2.61 -4.08
C PRO A 195 -15.85 -1.46 -4.97
N ALA A 196 -15.11 -1.13 -6.03
CA ALA A 196 -15.34 0.05 -6.86
C ALA A 196 -16.66 -0.01 -7.67
N ASP A 197 -17.15 -1.21 -7.97
CA ASP A 197 -18.42 -1.46 -8.67
C ASP A 197 -19.67 -1.22 -7.82
N ARG A 198 -19.51 -0.99 -6.52
CA ARG A 198 -20.62 -0.72 -5.60
C ARG A 198 -21.18 0.68 -5.79
N LYS A 199 -22.51 0.81 -5.61
CA LYS A 199 -23.21 2.12 -5.65
C LYS A 199 -23.48 2.71 -4.27
N ASP A 200 -23.24 1.94 -3.19
CA ASP A 200 -23.59 2.29 -1.82
C ASP A 200 -22.40 2.79 -0.97
N HIS A 201 -21.32 3.27 -1.63
CA HIS A 201 -20.12 3.77 -0.95
C HIS A 201 -20.42 4.80 0.14
N LYS A 202 -21.26 5.81 -0.20
CA LYS A 202 -21.63 6.85 0.74
C LYS A 202 -22.35 6.29 1.96
N ALA A 203 -23.35 5.44 1.76
CA ALA A 203 -24.14 4.86 2.86
C ALA A 203 -23.26 3.99 3.78
N ARG A 204 -22.35 3.20 3.22
CA ARG A 204 -21.38 2.41 3.98
C ARG A 204 -20.42 3.27 4.75
N PHE A 205 -19.92 4.34 4.14
CA PHE A 205 -19.06 5.28 4.80
C PHE A 205 -19.77 6.03 5.94
N ASP A 206 -20.99 6.53 5.73
CA ASP A 206 -21.79 7.19 6.76
C ASP A 206 -22.04 6.23 7.95
N LEU A 207 -22.30 4.95 7.67
CA LEU A 207 -22.42 3.90 8.70
C LEU A 207 -21.08 3.65 9.41
N THR A 208 -19.96 3.72 8.70
CA THR A 208 -18.61 3.58 9.28
C THR A 208 -18.31 4.70 10.27
N VAL A 209 -18.59 5.93 9.90
CA VAL A 209 -18.44 7.10 10.81
C VAL A 209 -19.27 6.89 12.07
N LYS A 210 -20.57 6.60 11.91
CA LYS A 210 -21.47 6.33 13.03
C LYS A 210 -20.96 5.22 13.94
N ARG A 211 -20.41 4.15 13.37
CA ARG A 211 -19.88 3.03 14.13
C ARG A 211 -18.66 3.42 14.97
N PHE A 212 -17.73 4.21 14.43
CA PHE A 212 -16.60 4.71 15.20
C PHE A 212 -17.02 5.73 16.27
N GLU A 213 -18.01 6.58 15.99
CA GLU A 213 -18.61 7.46 16.99
C GLU A 213 -19.18 6.67 18.19
N GLU A 214 -19.87 5.56 17.94
CA GLU A 214 -20.40 4.65 18.96
C GLU A 214 -19.26 3.96 19.74
N ILE A 215 -18.25 3.42 19.06
CA ILE A 215 -17.14 2.67 19.68
C ILE A 215 -16.30 3.55 20.62
N LEU A 216 -16.08 4.80 20.25
CA LEU A 216 -15.19 5.73 20.95
C LEU A 216 -15.95 6.81 21.73
N ASN A 217 -17.29 6.76 21.73
CA ASN A 217 -18.17 7.69 22.44
C ASN A 217 -17.87 9.16 22.13
N PHE A 218 -17.84 9.52 20.85
CA PHE A 218 -17.65 10.90 20.38
C PHE A 218 -18.59 11.23 19.24
N LYS A 219 -18.54 12.48 18.74
CA LYS A 219 -19.23 12.92 17.54
C LYS A 219 -18.29 13.70 16.65
N VAL A 220 -18.31 13.42 15.37
CA VAL A 220 -17.63 14.24 14.37
C VAL A 220 -18.40 15.54 14.21
N SER A 221 -17.85 16.65 14.74
CA SER A 221 -18.48 17.97 14.71
C SER A 221 -18.06 18.79 13.49
N THR A 222 -16.79 18.73 13.12
CA THR A 222 -16.19 19.50 12.03
C THR A 222 -15.35 18.58 11.17
N ILE A 223 -15.55 18.60 9.87
CA ILE A 223 -14.72 17.83 8.93
C ILE A 223 -13.72 18.78 8.30
N THR A 224 -12.43 18.50 8.49
CA THR A 224 -11.35 19.29 7.90
C THR A 224 -11.18 18.95 6.43
N TYR A 225 -11.23 17.64 6.10
CA TYR A 225 -11.03 17.19 4.75
C TYR A 225 -11.87 15.95 4.42
N ARG A 226 -12.27 15.80 3.15
CA ARG A 226 -12.92 14.60 2.61
C ARG A 226 -12.09 14.07 1.47
N PHE A 227 -11.91 12.75 1.42
CA PHE A 227 -11.17 12.14 0.33
C PHE A 227 -11.85 10.89 -0.19
N ALA A 228 -11.59 10.60 -1.47
CA ALA A 228 -11.84 9.31 -2.09
C ALA A 228 -10.61 8.97 -2.93
N ALA A 229 -10.06 7.79 -2.73
CA ALA A 229 -8.88 7.31 -3.43
C ALA A 229 -9.14 5.96 -4.09
N PRO A 230 -8.84 5.81 -5.38
CA PRO A 230 -8.89 4.51 -6.03
C PRO A 230 -7.76 3.61 -5.51
N ALA A 231 -7.99 2.31 -5.47
CA ALA A 231 -6.99 1.29 -5.19
C ALA A 231 -7.16 0.14 -6.18
N SER A 232 -6.06 -0.26 -6.84
CA SER A 232 -6.05 -1.40 -7.74
C SER A 232 -5.34 -2.57 -7.09
N LEU A 233 -6.01 -3.71 -7.03
CA LEU A 233 -5.43 -4.97 -6.56
C LEU A 233 -5.11 -5.90 -7.75
N SER A 234 -5.03 -5.35 -8.95
CA SER A 234 -4.66 -6.08 -10.16
C SER A 234 -3.21 -6.54 -10.10
N PHE A 235 -2.93 -7.65 -10.73
CA PHE A 235 -1.59 -8.23 -10.74
C PHE A 235 -1.16 -8.48 -12.18
N PHE A 236 -0.08 -7.85 -12.58
CA PHE A 236 0.52 -8.07 -13.90
C PHE A 236 1.75 -8.98 -13.78
N LYS A 237 1.85 -9.96 -14.66
CA LYS A 237 3.03 -10.84 -14.73
C LYS A 237 4.25 -10.12 -15.31
N ASN A 238 4.00 -9.20 -16.24
CA ASN A 238 5.02 -8.41 -16.92
C ASN A 238 4.64 -6.94 -16.80
N ALA A 239 5.53 -6.14 -16.28
CA ALA A 239 5.37 -4.70 -16.14
C ALA A 239 6.17 -3.92 -17.20
N LYS A 240 6.90 -4.61 -18.08
CA LYS A 240 7.47 -4.05 -19.31
C LYS A 240 6.67 -4.54 -20.51
N ILE A 241 6.03 -3.62 -21.20
CA ILE A 241 5.23 -3.88 -22.38
C ILE A 241 5.86 -3.07 -23.52
N ASN A 242 6.26 -3.76 -24.60
CA ASN A 242 7.08 -3.18 -25.66
C ASN A 242 8.36 -2.56 -25.06
N ASN A 243 8.57 -1.26 -25.24
CA ASN A 243 9.71 -0.52 -24.69
C ASN A 243 9.35 0.32 -23.47
N GLN A 244 8.14 0.22 -22.95
CA GLN A 244 7.64 1.01 -21.82
C GLN A 244 7.68 0.22 -20.52
N CYS A 245 8.12 0.85 -19.44
CA CYS A 245 8.06 0.30 -18.09
C CYS A 245 6.84 0.88 -17.35
N PHE A 246 5.91 0.01 -16.95
CA PHE A 246 4.82 0.38 -16.05
C PHE A 246 5.29 0.27 -14.61
N ILE A 247 5.08 1.30 -13.81
CA ILE A 247 5.58 1.40 -12.44
C ILE A 247 4.49 1.84 -11.45
N GLY A 248 4.60 1.44 -10.19
CA GLY A 248 3.59 1.69 -9.17
C GLY A 248 2.25 1.06 -9.49
N GLU A 249 1.17 1.72 -9.15
CA GLU A 249 -0.19 1.23 -9.41
C GLU A 249 -0.54 1.09 -10.90
N ALA A 250 0.15 1.80 -11.80
CA ALA A 250 -0.01 1.60 -13.23
C ALA A 250 0.38 0.18 -13.68
N ALA A 251 1.24 -0.48 -12.91
CA ALA A 251 1.61 -1.89 -13.09
C ALA A 251 0.88 -2.83 -12.11
N GLY A 252 -0.08 -2.34 -11.32
CA GLY A 252 -0.74 -3.13 -10.29
C GLY A 252 0.16 -3.50 -9.10
N PHE A 253 1.23 -2.76 -8.86
CA PHE A 253 2.14 -3.00 -7.75
C PHE A 253 1.56 -2.49 -6.44
N GLN A 254 0.84 -3.37 -5.76
CA GLN A 254 0.19 -3.11 -4.48
C GLN A 254 0.02 -4.42 -3.69
N ASP A 255 0.01 -4.32 -2.37
CA ASP A 255 -0.41 -5.41 -1.51
C ASP A 255 -1.90 -5.69 -1.66
N CYS A 256 -2.23 -6.89 -2.08
CA CYS A 256 -3.64 -7.28 -2.29
C CYS A 256 -4.39 -7.53 -0.98
N LEU A 257 -3.72 -7.90 0.13
CA LEU A 257 -4.39 -8.27 1.38
C LEU A 257 -4.93 -7.05 2.12
N ALA A 258 -4.08 -6.08 2.37
CA ALA A 258 -4.39 -4.90 3.18
C ALA A 258 -4.34 -3.58 2.40
N GLY A 259 -3.95 -3.60 1.12
CA GLY A 259 -3.97 -2.41 0.27
C GLY A 259 -2.76 -1.49 0.42
N PHE A 260 -1.67 -1.93 1.04
CA PHE A 260 -0.43 -1.15 1.12
C PHE A 260 0.27 -1.10 -0.25
N GLY A 261 0.64 0.08 -0.71
CA GLY A 261 1.21 0.24 -2.05
C GLY A 261 2.43 1.15 -2.13
N MET A 262 2.74 1.90 -1.05
CA MET A 262 3.81 2.89 -1.11
C MET A 262 5.17 2.26 -1.34
N MET A 263 5.55 1.25 -0.56
CA MET A 263 6.84 0.58 -0.71
C MET A 263 6.96 -0.09 -2.09
N TYR A 264 5.90 -0.71 -2.58
CA TYR A 264 5.87 -1.27 -3.94
C TYR A 264 6.06 -0.21 -5.02
N ALA A 265 5.41 0.95 -4.86
CA ALA A 265 5.56 2.06 -5.81
C ALA A 265 7.00 2.56 -5.85
N LEU A 266 7.63 2.80 -4.68
CA LEU A 266 9.00 3.26 -4.57
C LEU A 266 9.99 2.26 -5.17
N LYS A 267 9.90 0.98 -4.77
CA LYS A 267 10.76 -0.08 -5.29
C LYS A 267 10.62 -0.28 -6.79
N SER A 268 9.40 -0.23 -7.32
CA SER A 268 9.20 -0.36 -8.78
C SER A 268 9.83 0.78 -9.56
N GLY A 269 9.72 2.02 -9.07
CA GLY A 269 10.39 3.17 -9.66
C GLY A 269 11.91 3.04 -9.63
N TYR A 270 12.46 2.59 -8.51
CA TYR A 270 13.89 2.29 -8.38
C TYR A 270 14.34 1.21 -9.37
N HIS A 271 13.63 0.09 -9.45
CA HIS A 271 13.99 -0.99 -10.38
C HIS A 271 13.89 -0.57 -11.85
N ALA A 272 12.91 0.28 -12.20
CA ALA A 272 12.83 0.84 -13.54
C ALA A 272 14.03 1.72 -13.86
N ALA A 273 14.45 2.58 -12.94
CA ALA A 273 15.68 3.36 -13.10
C ALA A 273 16.92 2.45 -13.22
N GLN A 274 17.05 1.43 -12.33
CA GLN A 274 18.17 0.49 -12.38
C GLN A 274 18.22 -0.30 -13.70
N SER A 275 17.07 -0.59 -14.31
CA SER A 275 17.04 -1.29 -15.60
C SER A 275 17.72 -0.49 -16.73
N ILE A 276 17.60 0.84 -16.71
CA ILE A 276 18.29 1.73 -17.66
C ILE A 276 19.76 1.88 -17.29
N ILE A 277 20.06 2.13 -16.02
CA ILE A 277 21.42 2.39 -15.52
C ILE A 277 22.33 1.18 -15.74
N ARG A 278 21.83 -0.03 -15.42
CA ARG A 278 22.59 -1.27 -15.50
C ARG A 278 22.40 -2.01 -16.83
N LYS A 279 21.50 -1.54 -17.69
CA LYS A 279 21.09 -2.23 -18.94
C LYS A 279 20.57 -3.65 -18.67
N GLU A 280 19.80 -3.79 -17.60
CA GLU A 280 19.17 -5.05 -17.18
C GLU A 280 17.68 -5.07 -17.54
N ASP A 281 17.11 -6.28 -17.60
CA ASP A 281 15.67 -6.44 -17.83
C ASP A 281 14.86 -5.99 -16.61
N TYR A 282 13.92 -5.07 -16.80
CA TYR A 282 13.07 -4.52 -15.74
C TYR A 282 12.21 -5.60 -15.08
N ASN A 283 11.64 -6.52 -15.88
CA ASN A 283 10.80 -7.58 -15.32
C ASN A 283 11.62 -8.48 -14.40
N ARG A 284 12.86 -8.79 -14.75
CA ARG A 284 13.75 -9.59 -13.90
C ARG A 284 14.05 -8.90 -12.57
N LEU A 285 14.29 -7.57 -12.59
CA LEU A 285 14.64 -6.81 -11.39
C LEU A 285 13.48 -6.76 -10.39
N TRP A 286 12.29 -6.33 -10.83
CA TRP A 286 11.16 -6.23 -9.91
C TRP A 286 10.63 -7.60 -9.46
N GLN A 287 10.68 -8.62 -10.32
CA GLN A 287 10.23 -9.97 -9.97
C GLN A 287 11.10 -10.59 -8.89
N ALA A 288 12.40 -10.38 -8.94
CA ALA A 288 13.32 -10.89 -7.92
C ALA A 288 13.03 -10.34 -6.52
N ASP A 289 12.56 -9.10 -6.42
CA ASP A 289 12.32 -8.41 -5.15
C ASP A 289 10.84 -8.49 -4.69
N MET A 290 9.88 -8.28 -5.61
CA MET A 290 8.48 -8.01 -5.24
C MET A 290 7.50 -9.15 -5.59
N LEU A 291 7.84 -10.06 -6.51
CA LEU A 291 6.90 -11.06 -7.01
C LEU A 291 6.38 -11.99 -5.91
N LYS A 292 7.28 -12.48 -5.05
CA LYS A 292 6.92 -13.42 -3.98
C LYS A 292 5.94 -12.80 -2.97
N PRO A 293 6.22 -11.64 -2.34
CA PRO A 293 5.26 -11.03 -1.41
C PRO A 293 3.93 -10.67 -2.07
N MET A 294 3.91 -10.22 -3.33
CA MET A 294 2.67 -9.95 -4.07
C MET A 294 1.86 -11.23 -4.29
N ALA A 295 2.48 -12.33 -4.67
CA ALA A 295 1.79 -13.61 -4.89
C ALA A 295 1.19 -14.15 -3.58
N VAL A 296 1.94 -14.06 -2.48
CA VAL A 296 1.47 -14.45 -1.14
C VAL A 296 0.30 -13.58 -0.70
N SER A 297 0.42 -12.28 -0.83
CA SER A 297 -0.62 -11.31 -0.50
C SER A 297 -1.92 -11.58 -1.28
N ARG A 298 -1.83 -11.84 -2.58
CA ARG A 298 -2.98 -12.20 -3.42
C ARG A 298 -3.66 -13.49 -2.96
N THR A 299 -2.88 -14.50 -2.59
CA THR A 299 -3.43 -15.75 -2.06
C THR A 299 -4.15 -15.52 -0.73
N ASN A 300 -3.55 -14.72 0.16
CA ASN A 300 -4.14 -14.36 1.43
C ASN A 300 -5.42 -13.54 1.24
N ARG A 301 -5.46 -12.64 0.27
CA ARG A 301 -6.65 -11.89 -0.12
C ARG A 301 -7.80 -12.80 -0.55
N PHE A 302 -7.51 -13.80 -1.37
CA PHE A 302 -8.51 -14.77 -1.80
C PHE A 302 -9.17 -15.49 -0.63
N LEU A 303 -8.39 -15.82 0.41
CA LEU A 303 -8.91 -16.45 1.64
C LEU A 303 -9.65 -15.43 2.51
N PHE A 304 -9.07 -14.25 2.73
CA PHE A 304 -9.63 -13.20 3.58
C PHE A 304 -11.01 -12.75 3.09
N LYS A 305 -11.17 -12.53 1.79
CA LYS A 305 -12.46 -12.13 1.17
C LYS A 305 -13.62 -13.12 1.44
N ARG A 306 -13.31 -14.36 1.87
CA ARG A 306 -14.30 -15.41 2.16
C ARG A 306 -14.61 -15.59 3.63
N LEU A 307 -14.01 -14.80 4.50
CA LEU A 307 -14.21 -14.95 5.94
C LEU A 307 -15.61 -14.56 6.38
N SER A 308 -16.22 -13.55 5.77
CA SER A 308 -17.46 -12.92 6.23
C SER A 308 -17.40 -12.43 7.68
N ASN A 309 -18.48 -11.88 8.21
CA ASN A 309 -18.53 -11.39 9.59
C ASN A 309 -18.25 -12.49 10.61
N ASP A 310 -18.73 -13.71 10.42
CA ASP A 310 -18.45 -14.84 11.32
C ASP A 310 -16.96 -15.22 11.34
N GLY A 311 -16.30 -15.13 10.19
CA GLY A 311 -14.86 -15.35 10.09
C GLY A 311 -14.05 -14.25 10.76
N TYR A 312 -14.47 -12.99 10.66
CA TYR A 312 -13.83 -11.88 11.35
C TYR A 312 -13.97 -11.97 12.87
N GLU A 313 -15.12 -12.42 13.37
CA GLU A 313 -15.30 -12.74 14.80
C GLU A 313 -14.26 -13.75 15.29
N LYS A 314 -14.11 -14.83 14.55
CA LYS A 314 -13.14 -15.89 14.90
C LYS A 314 -11.71 -15.38 14.79
N LEU A 315 -11.39 -14.57 13.78
CA LEU A 315 -10.07 -13.98 13.57
C LEU A 315 -9.66 -13.09 14.75
N VAL A 316 -10.52 -12.15 15.15
CA VAL A 316 -10.21 -11.24 16.25
C VAL A 316 -10.09 -11.99 17.58
N LYS A 317 -11.01 -12.91 17.90
CA LYS A 317 -10.91 -13.79 19.07
C LYS A 317 -9.65 -14.63 19.09
N MET A 318 -9.25 -15.16 17.95
CA MET A 318 -8.02 -15.94 17.82
C MET A 318 -6.78 -15.08 18.06
N LEU A 319 -6.75 -13.86 17.55
CA LEU A 319 -5.65 -12.91 17.78
C LEU A 319 -5.58 -12.51 19.26
N ASP A 320 -6.70 -12.36 19.92
CA ASP A 320 -6.77 -11.98 21.35
C ASP A 320 -6.30 -13.10 22.29
N SER A 321 -6.46 -14.36 21.90
CA SER A 321 -6.11 -15.50 22.74
C SER A 321 -4.59 -15.75 22.74
N GLN A 322 -3.92 -15.39 23.85
CA GLN A 322 -2.49 -15.66 24.08
C GLN A 322 -2.14 -17.17 24.02
N ASN A 323 -3.11 -18.03 24.28
CA ASN A 323 -2.95 -19.50 24.26
C ASN A 323 -3.39 -20.15 22.94
N SER A 324 -3.76 -19.36 21.96
CA SER A 324 -4.13 -19.88 20.63
C SER A 324 -2.96 -20.65 20.02
N ALA A 325 -3.19 -21.91 19.66
CA ALA A 325 -2.21 -22.71 18.94
C ALA A 325 -1.70 -22.00 17.67
N ILE A 326 -2.54 -21.16 17.06
CA ILE A 326 -2.19 -20.39 15.87
C ILE A 326 -1.27 -19.22 16.22
N VAL A 327 -1.53 -18.46 17.30
CA VAL A 327 -0.63 -17.40 17.77
C VAL A 327 0.73 -17.97 18.13
N LYS A 328 0.78 -19.13 18.80
CA LYS A 328 2.03 -19.85 19.08
C LYS A 328 2.73 -20.30 17.79
N LEU A 329 1.99 -20.84 16.83
CA LEU A 329 2.52 -21.25 15.52
C LEU A 329 3.04 -20.03 14.73
N LEU A 330 2.39 -18.88 14.86
CA LEU A 330 2.82 -17.62 14.25
C LEU A 330 4.02 -16.98 14.99
N GLY A 331 4.45 -17.53 16.14
CA GLY A 331 5.67 -17.14 16.85
C GLY A 331 5.46 -16.17 18.00
N GLY A 332 4.28 -16.20 18.62
CA GLY A 332 3.95 -15.42 19.83
C GLY A 332 3.13 -14.17 19.55
N ASP A 333 3.17 -13.22 20.49
CA ASP A 333 2.27 -12.06 20.49
C ASP A 333 2.80 -10.82 19.75
N ASP A 334 4.04 -10.85 19.23
CA ASP A 334 4.60 -9.73 18.47
C ASP A 334 3.93 -9.60 17.10
N LEU A 335 3.20 -8.50 16.88
CA LEU A 335 2.40 -8.31 15.68
C LEU A 335 3.25 -8.23 14.42
N GLN A 336 4.43 -7.59 14.46
CA GLN A 336 5.30 -7.53 13.28
C GLN A 336 5.76 -8.93 12.88
N HIS A 337 6.11 -9.77 13.85
CA HIS A 337 6.51 -11.14 13.59
C HIS A 337 5.38 -11.99 12.99
N ILE A 338 4.16 -11.83 13.52
CA ILE A 338 2.94 -12.47 12.99
C ILE A 338 2.72 -12.04 11.52
N LEU A 339 2.75 -10.74 11.24
CA LEU A 339 2.53 -10.22 9.89
C LEU A 339 3.64 -10.67 8.94
N ARG A 340 4.91 -10.61 9.33
CA ARG A 340 6.03 -11.14 8.50
C ARG A 340 5.82 -12.60 8.15
N LYS A 341 5.34 -13.44 9.06
CA LYS A 341 5.02 -14.84 8.75
C LYS A 341 3.85 -14.97 7.78
N ILE A 342 2.79 -14.19 7.96
CA ILE A 342 1.63 -14.19 7.06
C ILE A 342 2.05 -13.76 5.64
N TYR A 343 2.98 -12.83 5.50
CA TYR A 343 3.45 -12.34 4.20
C TYR A 343 4.59 -13.17 3.60
N ASN A 344 5.32 -13.93 4.39
CA ASN A 344 6.34 -14.87 3.89
C ASN A 344 5.77 -16.24 3.55
N HIS A 345 4.64 -16.62 4.19
CA HIS A 345 3.96 -17.89 3.97
C HIS A 345 2.47 -17.63 3.76
N SER A 346 1.87 -18.24 2.76
CA SER A 346 0.41 -18.17 2.59
C SER A 346 -0.29 -18.59 3.88
N LEU A 347 -1.39 -17.91 4.24
CA LEU A 347 -2.30 -18.31 5.33
C LEU A 347 -2.69 -19.80 5.23
N SER A 348 -2.66 -20.34 4.04
CA SER A 348 -2.83 -21.77 3.79
C SER A 348 -1.88 -22.68 4.59
N TYR A 349 -0.66 -22.24 4.79
CA TYR A 349 0.32 -23.00 5.56
C TYR A 349 -0.10 -23.14 7.04
N PHE A 350 -0.69 -22.11 7.60
CA PHE A 350 -1.10 -22.04 9.01
C PHE A 350 -2.49 -22.66 9.26
N LEU A 351 -3.33 -22.72 8.24
CA LEU A 351 -4.67 -23.28 8.34
C LEU A 351 -4.70 -24.80 8.03
N ARG A 352 -3.60 -25.40 7.65
CA ARG A 352 -3.47 -26.84 7.40
C ARG A 352 -4.00 -27.76 8.52
N PRO A 353 -3.86 -27.42 9.81
CA PRO A 353 -4.41 -28.23 10.89
C PRO A 353 -5.93 -28.13 11.07
N LEU A 354 -6.56 -27.09 10.51
CA LEU A 354 -8.00 -26.89 10.63
C LEU A 354 -8.73 -27.69 9.52
N VAL A 355 -9.65 -28.56 9.92
CA VAL A 355 -10.41 -29.53 9.09
C VAL A 355 -11.07 -28.94 7.84
N PHE A 356 -11.21 -27.63 7.76
CA PHE A 356 -11.75 -26.88 6.63
C PHE A 356 -10.90 -26.98 5.36
N TRP A 357 -9.64 -27.35 5.48
CA TRP A 357 -8.61 -27.29 4.44
C TRP A 357 -8.71 -28.39 3.38
N LYS A 358 -9.27 -29.55 3.69
CA LYS A 358 -9.37 -30.65 2.73
C LYS A 358 -10.18 -30.29 1.47
N ARG A 359 -11.11 -29.33 1.58
CA ARG A 359 -11.93 -28.85 0.44
C ARG A 359 -11.26 -27.76 -0.40
N LEU A 360 -10.29 -27.04 0.14
CA LEU A 360 -9.62 -25.92 -0.53
C LEU A 360 -8.25 -26.29 -1.15
N THR A 361 -7.70 -27.43 -0.80
CA THR A 361 -6.39 -27.91 -1.31
C THR A 361 -6.31 -27.97 -2.85
N PRO A 362 -7.35 -28.44 -3.58
CA PRO A 362 -7.34 -28.43 -5.05
C PRO A 362 -7.30 -27.03 -5.64
N ILE A 363 -8.06 -26.11 -5.04
CA ILE A 363 -8.14 -24.69 -5.47
C ILE A 363 -6.81 -23.99 -5.23
N TYR A 364 -6.16 -24.27 -4.11
CA TYR A 364 -4.84 -23.74 -3.79
C TYR A 364 -3.76 -24.24 -4.76
N LYS A 365 -3.74 -25.53 -5.08
CA LYS A 365 -2.84 -26.11 -6.09
C LYS A 365 -3.09 -25.47 -7.47
N PHE A 366 -4.34 -25.23 -7.82
CA PHE A 366 -4.72 -24.55 -9.06
C PHE A 366 -4.23 -23.10 -9.08
N ILE A 367 -4.40 -22.33 -7.98
CA ILE A 367 -3.89 -20.95 -7.88
C ILE A 367 -2.36 -20.91 -7.95
N LEU A 368 -1.66 -21.83 -7.27
CA LEU A 368 -0.21 -21.94 -7.37
C LEU A 368 0.24 -22.29 -8.78
N SER A 369 -0.50 -23.13 -9.51
CA SER A 369 -0.17 -23.46 -10.91
C SER A 369 -0.37 -22.26 -11.85
N LEU A 370 -1.31 -21.36 -11.54
CA LEU A 370 -1.51 -20.13 -12.29
C LEU A 370 -0.44 -19.07 -12.00
N VAL A 371 0.13 -19.07 -10.79
CA VAL A 371 1.19 -18.14 -10.36
C VAL A 371 2.59 -18.71 -10.67
N GLY A 372 2.73 -20.03 -10.65
CA GLY A 372 4.00 -20.77 -10.80
C GLY A 372 4.31 -21.29 -12.21
N GLY A 373 3.64 -20.81 -13.24
CA GLY A 373 3.87 -21.19 -14.64
C GLY A 373 5.12 -20.59 -15.29
N GLY A 374 6.16 -20.37 -14.54
CA GLY A 374 7.51 -20.07 -15.01
C GLY A 374 8.49 -20.88 -14.19
N ARG A 375 9.13 -21.86 -14.82
CA ARG A 375 10.25 -22.58 -14.23
C ARG A 375 11.33 -21.59 -13.82
N CYS A 376 11.83 -21.77 -12.57
CA CYS A 376 13.13 -21.23 -12.18
C CYS A 376 14.20 -21.65 -13.16
#